data_7f90455dfd57ccd84141df775b9e1279
#
_entry.id   7f90455dfd57ccd84141df775b9e1279
#
_cell.length_a   1.000
_cell.length_b   1.000
_cell.length_c   1.000
_cell.angle_alpha   90.00
_cell.angle_beta   90.00
_cell.angle_gamma   90.00
#
_symmetry.space_group_name_H-M   'P 1'
#
loop_
_entity.id
_entity.type
_entity.pdbx_description
1 polymer ?
#
loop_
_entity_poly.entity_id
_entity_poly.type
_entity_poly.pdbx_seq_one_letter_code
_entity_poly.pdbx_strand_id
1 'polypeptide(L)'
;MLMLTVWMMGIATALIGIIPSFDTIGWWAPVLLVTLRAIQGFAVGGEWGGAALLSVESAPKNKKAFYSSGVQVGYGVGLLLSTGLVSLISSQTTDEQFLRWGWRIPFLFSIVLVLGALWMRNRMEESAEFEQQKQQQTQTQKRLPVVEALARHPGAFLKIIALRLCELLTMYIVTAFALNYSTQNLGLPRELFLNIGLLVGGLSCLTIPCFAWLADRFGRRRVYIIGALVGTLSAFPFFMALEAQSLFWIVFFAIMLANIAHDMVVCVQQPMFTGLFGASYRYSGAGVGYQVASVVGGGFTPFIAAALVTFSGGDWHSVAIYLMAGCLISAVTAMLMRDKQHA
;
A
#
# COMPACT_ATOMS: atom_id res chain seq x y z
N MET A 1 -9.53 -12.01 -15.84
CA MET A 1 -8.74 -11.99 -14.58
C MET A 1 -9.12 -10.82 -13.70
N LEU A 2 -9.00 -9.56 -14.16
CA LEU A 2 -9.30 -8.37 -13.36
C LEU A 2 -10.73 -8.31 -12.80
N MET A 3 -11.75 -8.74 -13.54
CA MET A 3 -13.11 -8.83 -13.02
C MET A 3 -13.26 -9.84 -11.88
N LEU A 4 -12.59 -10.99 -11.99
CA LEU A 4 -12.61 -12.02 -10.94
C LEU A 4 -12.00 -11.47 -9.64
N THR A 5 -10.89 -10.75 -9.71
CA THR A 5 -10.24 -10.17 -8.52
C THR A 5 -11.09 -9.10 -7.85
N VAL A 6 -11.80 -8.27 -8.62
CA VAL A 6 -12.74 -7.27 -8.08
C VAL A 6 -13.92 -7.97 -7.38
N TRP A 7 -14.48 -9.03 -7.97
CA TRP A 7 -15.51 -9.83 -7.32
C TRP A 7 -15.02 -10.47 -6.04
N MET A 8 -13.84 -11.10 -6.06
CA MET A 8 -13.26 -11.73 -4.86
C MET A 8 -13.04 -10.71 -3.75
N MET A 9 -12.50 -9.53 -4.07
CA MET A 9 -12.29 -8.46 -3.10
C MET A 9 -13.62 -7.98 -2.51
N GLY A 10 -14.62 -7.74 -3.35
CA GLY A 10 -15.92 -7.24 -2.91
C GLY A 10 -16.68 -8.22 -2.05
N ILE A 11 -16.75 -9.47 -2.44
CA ILE A 11 -17.42 -10.53 -1.68
C ILE A 11 -16.71 -10.74 -0.33
N ALA A 12 -15.38 -10.85 -0.32
CA ALA A 12 -14.62 -11.03 0.92
C ALA A 12 -14.80 -9.84 1.87
N THR A 13 -14.79 -8.62 1.37
CA THR A 13 -14.98 -7.41 2.18
C THR A 13 -16.41 -7.36 2.76
N ALA A 14 -17.42 -7.64 1.96
CA ALA A 14 -18.80 -7.68 2.43
C ALA A 14 -19.01 -8.77 3.50
N LEU A 15 -18.44 -9.96 3.31
CA LEU A 15 -18.51 -11.05 4.27
C LEU A 15 -17.84 -10.71 5.59
N ILE A 16 -16.75 -9.94 5.60
CA ILE A 16 -16.14 -9.43 6.84
C ILE A 16 -17.17 -8.60 7.64
N GLY A 17 -17.98 -7.79 6.96
CA GLY A 17 -19.00 -6.95 7.59
C GLY A 17 -20.14 -7.74 8.27
N ILE A 18 -20.34 -9.01 7.93
CA ILE A 18 -21.39 -9.86 8.49
C ILE A 18 -20.88 -10.98 9.41
N ILE A 19 -19.58 -11.04 9.70
CA ILE A 19 -19.03 -12.05 10.62
C ILE A 19 -19.70 -11.89 11.99
N PRO A 20 -20.27 -12.99 12.58
CA PRO A 20 -20.77 -12.97 13.94
C PRO A 20 -19.66 -12.66 14.95
N SER A 21 -20.05 -12.11 16.10
CA SER A 21 -19.10 -11.79 17.17
C SER A 21 -18.47 -13.04 17.80
N PHE A 22 -17.35 -12.85 18.49
CA PHE A 22 -16.69 -13.92 19.24
C PHE A 22 -17.63 -14.58 20.28
N ASP A 23 -18.47 -13.78 20.91
CA ASP A 23 -19.45 -14.27 21.90
C ASP A 23 -20.49 -15.23 21.30
N THR A 24 -20.73 -15.15 19.99
CA THR A 24 -21.70 -16.01 19.28
C THR A 24 -21.08 -17.29 18.74
N ILE A 25 -19.90 -17.20 18.09
CA ILE A 25 -19.28 -18.32 17.38
C ILE A 25 -17.85 -18.66 17.88
N GLY A 26 -17.37 -17.99 18.92
CA GLY A 26 -16.07 -18.25 19.53
C GLY A 26 -14.91 -18.05 18.56
N TRP A 27 -13.96 -18.97 18.57
CA TRP A 27 -12.75 -18.92 17.75
C TRP A 27 -12.98 -18.97 16.24
N TRP A 28 -14.16 -19.33 15.79
CA TRP A 28 -14.52 -19.28 14.37
C TRP A 28 -14.55 -17.83 13.83
N ALA A 29 -14.83 -16.83 14.67
CA ALA A 29 -14.80 -15.44 14.24
C ALA A 29 -13.41 -14.97 13.78
N PRO A 30 -12.32 -15.12 14.58
CA PRO A 30 -10.98 -14.85 14.10
C PRO A 30 -10.56 -15.69 12.90
N VAL A 31 -10.89 -16.96 12.85
CA VAL A 31 -10.58 -17.86 11.72
C VAL A 31 -11.21 -17.36 10.42
N LEU A 32 -12.50 -17.01 10.46
CA LEU A 32 -13.19 -16.44 9.30
C LEU A 32 -12.58 -15.10 8.87
N LEU A 33 -12.27 -14.23 9.82
CA LEU A 33 -11.64 -12.94 9.53
C LEU A 33 -10.29 -13.11 8.83
N VAL A 34 -9.42 -13.95 9.36
CA VAL A 34 -8.09 -14.22 8.77
C VAL A 34 -8.23 -14.84 7.38
N THR A 35 -9.15 -15.78 7.19
CA THR A 35 -9.41 -16.41 5.90
C THR A 35 -9.88 -15.38 4.86
N LEU A 36 -10.83 -14.53 5.21
CA LEU A 36 -11.33 -13.48 4.32
C LEU A 36 -10.26 -12.43 4.01
N ARG A 37 -9.42 -12.10 4.98
CA ARG A 37 -8.25 -11.21 4.77
C ARG A 37 -7.23 -11.84 3.82
N ALA A 38 -7.01 -13.14 3.91
CA ALA A 38 -6.14 -13.86 2.97
C ALA A 38 -6.71 -13.83 1.54
N ILE A 39 -8.02 -14.00 1.38
CA ILE A 39 -8.70 -13.87 0.08
C ILE A 39 -8.57 -12.45 -0.48
N GLN A 40 -8.77 -11.43 0.33
CA GLN A 40 -8.54 -10.04 -0.06
C GLN A 40 -7.10 -9.80 -0.53
N GLY A 41 -6.12 -10.29 0.21
CA GLY A 41 -4.70 -10.17 -0.15
C GLY A 41 -4.38 -10.82 -1.49
N PHE A 42 -4.93 -12.01 -1.74
CA PHE A 42 -4.79 -12.71 -3.02
C PHE A 42 -5.42 -11.90 -4.18
N ALA A 43 -6.61 -11.36 -3.98
CA ALA A 43 -7.32 -10.56 -4.98
C ALA A 43 -6.54 -9.28 -5.35
N VAL A 44 -6.01 -8.57 -4.35
CA VAL A 44 -5.19 -7.36 -4.56
C VAL A 44 -3.95 -7.65 -5.40
N GLY A 45 -3.28 -8.79 -5.17
CA GLY A 45 -2.10 -9.18 -5.95
C GLY A 45 -2.39 -9.29 -7.44
N GLY A 46 -3.49 -9.95 -7.78
CA GLY A 46 -3.92 -10.06 -9.17
C GLY A 46 -4.41 -8.74 -9.77
N GLU A 47 -5.10 -7.95 -8.99
CA GLU A 47 -5.63 -6.66 -9.44
C GLU A 47 -4.55 -5.61 -9.67
N TRP A 48 -3.62 -5.47 -8.73
CA TRP A 48 -2.54 -4.49 -8.84
C TRP A 48 -1.66 -4.73 -10.06
N GLY A 49 -1.26 -5.99 -10.30
CA GLY A 49 -0.45 -6.36 -11.45
C GLY A 49 -1.11 -6.00 -12.79
N GLY A 50 -2.41 -6.25 -12.92
CA GLY A 50 -3.17 -5.90 -14.11
C GLY A 50 -3.37 -4.40 -14.31
N ALA A 51 -3.70 -3.68 -13.23
CA ALA A 51 -3.88 -2.24 -13.27
C ALA A 51 -2.55 -1.51 -13.56
N ALA A 52 -1.44 -1.97 -12.95
CA ALA A 52 -0.11 -1.45 -13.20
C ALA A 52 0.31 -1.62 -14.67
N LEU A 53 0.14 -2.82 -15.21
CA LEU A 53 0.50 -3.12 -16.58
C LEU A 53 -0.32 -2.29 -17.58
N LEU A 54 -1.64 -2.27 -17.42
CA LEU A 54 -2.53 -1.50 -18.28
C LEU A 54 -2.18 -0.01 -18.28
N SER A 55 -1.94 0.56 -17.11
CA SER A 55 -1.62 2.00 -16.98
C SER A 55 -0.25 2.36 -17.54
N VAL A 56 0.75 1.48 -17.40
CA VAL A 56 2.11 1.71 -17.93
C VAL A 56 2.18 1.51 -19.43
N GLU A 57 1.52 0.47 -19.97
CA GLU A 57 1.51 0.17 -21.41
C GLU A 57 0.69 1.17 -22.22
N SER A 58 -0.42 1.69 -21.66
CA SER A 58 -1.24 2.70 -22.30
C SER A 58 -0.65 4.11 -22.27
N ALA A 59 0.41 4.33 -21.49
CA ALA A 59 1.02 5.64 -21.29
C ALA A 59 2.09 5.95 -22.35
N PRO A 60 2.23 7.23 -22.78
CA PRO A 60 3.39 7.67 -23.56
C PRO A 60 4.70 7.40 -22.81
N LYS A 61 5.77 7.07 -23.55
CA LYS A 61 7.08 6.70 -22.95
C LYS A 61 7.61 7.70 -21.93
N ASN A 62 7.40 8.99 -22.16
CA ASN A 62 7.86 10.09 -21.32
C ASN A 62 6.92 10.46 -20.17
N LYS A 63 5.75 9.81 -20.05
CA LYS A 63 4.70 10.13 -19.06
C LYS A 63 4.19 8.89 -18.29
N LYS A 64 4.98 7.83 -18.27
CA LYS A 64 4.55 6.56 -17.65
C LYS A 64 4.26 6.69 -16.16
N ALA A 65 5.07 7.44 -15.40
CA ALA A 65 4.83 7.64 -13.98
C ALA A 65 3.55 8.47 -13.75
N PHE A 66 3.34 9.54 -14.49
CA PHE A 66 2.14 10.37 -14.34
C PHE A 66 0.85 9.60 -14.63
N TYR A 67 0.79 8.87 -15.75
CA TYR A 67 -0.41 8.10 -16.08
C TYR A 67 -0.66 6.94 -15.11
N SER A 68 0.40 6.24 -14.68
CA SER A 68 0.28 5.16 -13.71
C SER A 68 -0.01 5.64 -12.29
N SER A 69 0.24 6.90 -11.97
CA SER A 69 -0.07 7.48 -10.66
C SER A 69 -1.56 7.47 -10.33
N GLY A 70 -2.44 7.43 -11.33
CA GLY A 70 -3.88 7.31 -11.13
C GLY A 70 -4.27 6.07 -10.33
N VAL A 71 -3.58 4.95 -10.50
CA VAL A 71 -3.78 3.74 -9.70
C VAL A 71 -3.33 3.97 -8.25
N GLN A 72 -2.22 4.67 -8.05
CA GLN A 72 -1.69 4.94 -6.71
C GLN A 72 -2.50 6.02 -5.96
N VAL A 73 -3.14 6.96 -6.66
CA VAL A 73 -4.09 7.91 -6.06
C VAL A 73 -5.25 7.18 -5.38
N GLY A 74 -5.62 6.00 -5.86
CA GLY A 74 -6.60 5.12 -5.22
C GLY A 74 -6.29 4.82 -3.75
N TYR A 75 -5.02 4.78 -3.36
CA TYR A 75 -4.59 4.70 -1.95
C TYR A 75 -5.08 5.90 -1.13
N GLY A 76 -4.83 7.12 -1.61
CA GLY A 76 -5.25 8.36 -0.92
C GLY A 76 -6.77 8.48 -0.82
N VAL A 77 -7.48 8.21 -1.91
CA VAL A 77 -8.95 8.19 -1.93
C VAL A 77 -9.51 7.12 -1.01
N GLY A 78 -8.94 5.91 -1.03
CA GLY A 78 -9.35 4.81 -0.17
C GLY A 78 -9.14 5.14 1.32
N LEU A 79 -8.01 5.75 1.67
CA LEU A 79 -7.73 6.18 3.04
C LEU A 79 -8.71 7.26 3.51
N LEU A 80 -9.03 8.24 2.66
CA LEU A 80 -10.04 9.26 2.95
C LEU A 80 -11.43 8.66 3.17
N LEU A 81 -11.88 7.81 2.26
CA LEU A 81 -13.20 7.18 2.35
C LEU A 81 -13.31 6.27 3.58
N SER A 82 -12.32 5.41 3.81
CA SER A 82 -12.35 4.47 4.93
C SER A 82 -12.27 5.19 6.27
N THR A 83 -11.30 6.07 6.45
CA THR A 83 -11.13 6.83 7.69
C THR A 83 -12.29 7.80 7.91
N GLY A 84 -12.73 8.47 6.86
CA GLY A 84 -13.87 9.40 6.92
C GLY A 84 -15.17 8.70 7.29
N LEU A 85 -15.44 7.53 6.72
CA LEU A 85 -16.63 6.75 7.03
C LEU A 85 -16.61 6.20 8.45
N VAL A 86 -15.47 5.67 8.89
CA VAL A 86 -15.29 5.21 10.29
C VAL A 86 -15.45 6.38 11.26
N SER A 87 -14.85 7.52 10.96
CA SER A 87 -14.97 8.73 11.78
C SER A 87 -16.42 9.23 11.89
N LEU A 88 -17.13 9.26 10.76
CA LEU A 88 -18.54 9.66 10.71
C LEU A 88 -19.41 8.73 11.56
N ILE A 89 -19.26 7.42 11.39
CA ILE A 89 -20.03 6.44 12.14
C ILE A 89 -19.68 6.51 13.63
N SER A 90 -18.42 6.63 13.98
CA SER A 90 -17.97 6.79 15.36
C SER A 90 -18.54 8.03 16.03
N SER A 91 -18.69 9.15 15.31
CA SER A 91 -19.29 10.38 15.82
C SER A 91 -20.82 10.31 16.03
N GLN A 92 -21.50 9.43 15.29
CA GLN A 92 -22.96 9.25 15.34
C GLN A 92 -23.40 8.09 16.25
N THR A 93 -22.46 7.32 16.77
CA THR A 93 -22.73 6.15 17.62
C THR A 93 -21.98 6.26 18.94
N THR A 94 -22.53 5.61 19.99
CA THR A 94 -21.77 5.39 21.23
C THR A 94 -20.69 4.31 21.01
N ASP A 95 -19.69 4.25 21.87
CA ASP A 95 -18.63 3.24 21.79
C ASP A 95 -19.21 1.80 21.80
N GLU A 96 -20.24 1.57 22.62
CA GLU A 96 -20.95 0.29 22.67
C GLU A 96 -21.66 -0.03 21.35
N GLN A 97 -22.37 0.93 20.78
CA GLN A 97 -23.03 0.79 19.47
C GLN A 97 -22.05 0.55 18.35
N PHE A 98 -20.92 1.28 18.36
CA PHE A 98 -19.87 1.11 17.35
C PHE A 98 -19.28 -0.30 17.42
N LEU A 99 -18.92 -0.79 18.60
CA LEU A 99 -18.40 -2.15 18.80
C LEU A 99 -19.40 -3.24 18.47
N ARG A 100 -20.70 -3.00 18.66
CA ARG A 100 -21.75 -3.97 18.44
C ARG A 100 -22.13 -4.11 16.96
N TRP A 101 -22.29 -3.01 16.24
CA TRP A 101 -22.73 -3.01 14.85
C TRP A 101 -22.10 -1.93 13.96
N GLY A 102 -21.65 -0.80 14.51
CA GLY A 102 -21.19 0.38 13.76
C GLY A 102 -19.98 0.06 12.86
N TRP A 103 -19.05 -0.74 13.31
CA TRP A 103 -17.87 -1.14 12.56
C TRP A 103 -18.18 -1.96 11.30
N ARG A 104 -19.36 -2.54 11.22
CA ARG A 104 -19.81 -3.36 10.06
C ARG A 104 -20.19 -2.51 8.86
N ILE A 105 -20.63 -1.27 9.08
CA ILE A 105 -21.15 -0.38 8.04
C ILE A 105 -20.10 -0.07 6.98
N PRO A 106 -18.85 0.27 7.29
CA PRO A 106 -17.82 0.51 6.27
C PRO A 106 -17.59 -0.70 5.36
N PHE A 107 -17.58 -1.90 5.91
CA PHE A 107 -17.41 -3.12 5.12
C PHE A 107 -18.61 -3.40 4.20
N LEU A 108 -19.82 -3.20 4.67
CA LEU A 108 -21.02 -3.34 3.84
C LEU A 108 -21.15 -2.24 2.79
N PHE A 109 -20.69 -1.03 3.09
CA PHE A 109 -20.66 0.07 2.13
C PHE A 109 -19.74 -0.22 0.94
N SER A 110 -18.74 -1.06 1.11
CA SER A 110 -17.83 -1.48 0.03
C SER A 110 -18.55 -2.15 -1.15
N ILE A 111 -19.73 -2.73 -0.91
CA ILE A 111 -20.58 -3.32 -1.97
C ILE A 111 -20.89 -2.28 -3.04
N VAL A 112 -21.24 -1.07 -2.65
CA VAL A 112 -21.54 0.04 -3.58
C VAL A 112 -20.32 0.39 -4.44
N LEU A 113 -19.14 0.44 -3.81
CA LEU A 113 -17.88 0.73 -4.52
C LEU A 113 -17.52 -0.39 -5.51
N VAL A 114 -17.72 -1.64 -5.12
CA VAL A 114 -17.45 -2.80 -5.98
C VAL A 114 -18.38 -2.84 -7.18
N LEU A 115 -19.67 -2.58 -6.98
CA LEU A 115 -20.65 -2.50 -8.08
C LEU A 115 -20.29 -1.39 -9.05
N GLY A 116 -19.85 -0.22 -8.54
CA GLY A 116 -19.34 0.89 -9.36
C GLY A 116 -18.09 0.49 -10.16
N ALA A 117 -17.14 -0.19 -9.52
CA ALA A 117 -15.93 -0.67 -10.19
C ALA A 117 -16.24 -1.68 -11.29
N LEU A 118 -17.14 -2.63 -11.05
CA LEU A 118 -17.57 -3.62 -12.04
C LEU A 118 -18.28 -2.96 -13.22
N TRP A 119 -19.14 -1.97 -12.95
CA TRP A 119 -19.80 -1.21 -14.00
C TRP A 119 -18.81 -0.46 -14.89
N MET A 120 -17.81 0.19 -14.30
CA MET A 120 -16.75 0.86 -15.05
C MET A 120 -15.93 -0.14 -15.87
N ARG A 121 -15.53 -1.27 -15.29
CA ARG A 121 -14.74 -2.30 -15.98
C ARG A 121 -15.44 -2.95 -17.14
N ASN A 122 -16.75 -3.14 -17.07
CA ASN A 122 -17.53 -3.66 -18.20
C ASN A 122 -17.52 -2.74 -19.42
N ARG A 123 -17.12 -1.48 -19.26
CA ARG A 123 -17.03 -0.47 -20.33
C ARG A 123 -15.60 -0.23 -20.82
N MET A 124 -14.60 -0.81 -20.16
CA MET A 124 -13.20 -0.67 -20.56
C MET A 124 -12.82 -1.80 -21.53
N GLU A 125 -12.18 -1.43 -22.64
CA GLU A 125 -11.56 -2.39 -23.58
C GLU A 125 -10.21 -2.85 -23.03
N GLU A 126 -9.89 -4.14 -23.23
CA GLU A 126 -8.55 -4.66 -22.92
C GLU A 126 -7.52 -4.05 -23.89
N SER A 127 -6.28 -3.80 -23.43
CA SER A 127 -5.25 -3.25 -24.29
C SER A 127 -4.88 -4.25 -25.41
N ALA A 128 -4.65 -3.75 -26.62
CA ALA A 128 -4.29 -4.58 -27.79
C ALA A 128 -3.01 -5.41 -27.53
N GLU A 129 -2.05 -4.90 -26.77
CA GLU A 129 -0.84 -5.63 -26.39
C GLU A 129 -1.15 -6.83 -25.47
N PHE A 130 -2.10 -6.68 -24.57
CA PHE A 130 -2.54 -7.75 -23.68
C PHE A 130 -3.26 -8.86 -24.44
N GLU A 131 -4.10 -8.51 -25.41
CA GLU A 131 -4.77 -9.51 -26.29
C GLU A 131 -3.77 -10.28 -27.15
N GLN A 132 -2.78 -9.60 -27.72
CA GLN A 132 -1.72 -10.24 -28.50
C GLN A 132 -0.87 -11.18 -27.64
N GLN A 133 -0.50 -10.79 -26.43
CA GLN A 133 0.24 -11.63 -25.50
C GLN A 133 -0.58 -12.85 -25.05
N LYS A 134 -1.88 -12.70 -24.81
CA LYS A 134 -2.77 -13.79 -24.46
C LYS A 134 -2.86 -14.85 -25.55
N GLN A 135 -2.91 -14.43 -26.82
CA GLN A 135 -2.90 -15.34 -27.96
C GLN A 135 -1.56 -16.08 -28.11
N GLN A 136 -0.43 -15.42 -27.87
CA GLN A 136 0.89 -16.05 -27.90
C GLN A 136 1.15 -17.00 -26.73
N GLN A 137 0.66 -16.69 -25.54
CA GLN A 137 0.80 -17.53 -24.35
C GLN A 137 0.03 -18.83 -24.42
N THR A 138 -1.10 -18.86 -25.09
CA THR A 138 -1.93 -20.07 -25.23
C THR A 138 -1.20 -21.20 -25.98
N GLN A 139 -0.15 -20.89 -26.75
CA GLN A 139 0.58 -21.86 -27.54
C GLN A 139 1.82 -22.48 -26.88
N THR A 140 2.33 -21.91 -25.74
CA THR A 140 3.69 -22.28 -25.30
C THR A 140 3.85 -22.64 -23.81
N GLN A 141 2.84 -22.52 -22.97
CA GLN A 141 3.05 -22.64 -21.51
C GLN A 141 2.67 -24.01 -20.92
N LYS A 142 3.70 -24.75 -20.49
CA LYS A 142 3.59 -25.99 -19.69
C LYS A 142 3.64 -25.75 -18.15
N ARG A 143 3.94 -24.56 -17.67
CA ARG A 143 4.07 -24.22 -16.23
C ARG A 143 3.32 -22.95 -15.89
N LEU A 144 2.93 -22.81 -14.60
CA LEU A 144 2.32 -21.59 -14.10
C LEU A 144 3.27 -20.40 -14.30
N PRO A 145 2.81 -19.27 -14.90
CA PRO A 145 3.66 -18.10 -15.20
C PRO A 145 4.42 -17.55 -14.00
N VAL A 146 3.83 -17.66 -12.82
CA VAL A 146 4.43 -17.22 -11.55
C VAL A 146 5.66 -18.02 -11.17
N VAL A 147 5.58 -19.35 -11.31
CA VAL A 147 6.70 -20.25 -10.97
C VAL A 147 7.87 -20.02 -11.92
N GLU A 148 7.58 -19.81 -13.21
CA GLU A 148 8.60 -19.53 -14.19
C GLU A 148 9.22 -18.14 -14.03
N ALA A 149 8.43 -17.13 -13.66
CA ALA A 149 8.91 -15.79 -13.33
C ALA A 149 9.86 -15.84 -12.11
N LEU A 150 9.49 -16.59 -11.08
CA LEU A 150 10.32 -16.76 -9.88
C LEU A 150 11.64 -17.49 -10.20
N ALA A 151 11.60 -18.52 -11.02
CA ALA A 151 12.78 -19.29 -11.40
C ALA A 151 13.74 -18.48 -12.30
N ARG A 152 13.21 -17.65 -13.21
CA ARG A 152 14.03 -16.87 -14.16
C ARG A 152 14.49 -15.52 -13.63
N HIS A 153 13.72 -14.91 -12.70
CA HIS A 153 13.98 -13.56 -12.19
C HIS A 153 13.94 -13.47 -10.65
N PRO A 154 14.65 -14.35 -9.90
CA PRO A 154 14.62 -14.32 -8.45
C PRO A 154 15.13 -12.98 -7.87
N GLY A 155 16.13 -12.38 -8.52
CA GLY A 155 16.66 -11.07 -8.14
C GLY A 155 15.67 -9.92 -8.30
N ALA A 156 14.70 -10.03 -9.22
CA ALA A 156 13.65 -9.03 -9.38
C ALA A 156 12.70 -9.01 -8.16
N PHE A 157 12.32 -10.17 -7.64
CA PHE A 157 11.50 -10.27 -6.43
C PHE A 157 12.18 -9.69 -5.20
N LEU A 158 13.48 -10.00 -5.00
CA LEU A 158 14.26 -9.42 -3.91
C LEU A 158 14.37 -7.88 -4.03
N LYS A 159 14.55 -7.36 -5.24
CA LYS A 159 14.54 -5.90 -5.48
C LYS A 159 13.21 -5.27 -5.15
N ILE A 160 12.08 -5.88 -5.53
CA ILE A 160 10.75 -5.37 -5.18
C ILE A 160 10.56 -5.36 -3.67
N ILE A 161 10.93 -6.41 -2.96
CA ILE A 161 10.85 -6.46 -1.49
C ILE A 161 11.65 -5.30 -0.88
N ALA A 162 12.91 -5.15 -1.28
CA ALA A 162 13.78 -4.08 -0.77
C ALA A 162 13.25 -2.68 -1.10
N LEU A 163 12.76 -2.47 -2.33
CA LEU A 163 12.21 -1.18 -2.77
C LEU A 163 10.89 -0.83 -2.08
N ARG A 164 10.10 -1.82 -1.66
CA ARG A 164 8.84 -1.55 -0.97
C ARG A 164 8.97 -1.30 0.52
N LEU A 165 10.11 -1.57 1.13
CA LEU A 165 10.30 -1.35 2.57
C LEU A 165 10.04 0.10 2.97
N CYS A 166 10.54 1.08 2.23
CA CYS A 166 10.32 2.50 2.54
C CYS A 166 8.84 2.86 2.61
N GLU A 167 8.05 2.51 1.60
CA GLU A 167 6.62 2.86 1.58
C GLU A 167 5.83 2.14 2.68
N LEU A 168 6.07 0.84 2.82
CA LEU A 168 5.32 0.02 3.77
C LEU A 168 5.60 0.44 5.21
N LEU A 169 6.87 0.67 5.54
CA LEU A 169 7.26 1.10 6.89
C LEU A 169 6.77 2.51 7.21
N THR A 170 6.94 3.46 6.30
CA THR A 170 6.47 4.85 6.53
C THR A 170 4.96 4.90 6.71
N MET A 171 4.21 4.19 5.89
CA MET A 171 2.76 4.16 5.96
C MET A 171 2.27 3.51 7.27
N TYR A 172 2.72 2.28 7.57
CA TYR A 172 2.24 1.55 8.74
C TYR A 172 2.67 2.18 10.06
N ILE A 173 3.86 2.76 10.12
CA ILE A 173 4.33 3.43 11.33
C ILE A 173 3.55 4.72 11.58
N VAL A 174 3.32 5.54 10.58
CA VAL A 174 2.59 6.79 10.75
C VAL A 174 1.09 6.56 11.00
N THR A 175 0.47 5.63 10.31
CA THR A 175 -0.98 5.43 10.39
C THR A 175 -1.42 4.46 11.49
N ALA A 176 -0.76 3.33 11.63
CA ALA A 176 -1.18 2.29 12.57
C ALA A 176 -0.37 2.31 13.87
N PHE A 177 0.95 2.23 13.77
CA PHE A 177 1.81 2.18 14.95
C PHE A 177 1.74 3.46 15.79
N ALA A 178 1.84 4.63 15.16
CA ALA A 178 1.81 5.90 15.85
C ALA A 178 0.46 6.17 16.53
N LEU A 179 -0.65 5.75 15.92
CA LEU A 179 -1.97 5.81 16.55
C LEU A 179 -2.00 5.00 17.86
N ASN A 180 -1.54 3.77 17.80
CA ASN A 180 -1.55 2.88 18.97
C ASN A 180 -0.56 3.33 20.03
N TYR A 181 0.67 3.65 19.65
CA TYR A 181 1.72 4.11 20.56
C TYR A 181 1.36 5.42 21.25
N SER A 182 0.85 6.40 20.53
CA SER A 182 0.46 7.69 21.10
C SER A 182 -0.71 7.59 22.08
N THR A 183 -1.68 6.73 21.79
CA THR A 183 -2.83 6.51 22.66
C THR A 183 -2.46 5.75 23.93
N GLN A 184 -1.73 4.67 23.80
CA GLN A 184 -1.44 3.76 24.92
C GLN A 184 -0.23 4.20 25.75
N ASN A 185 0.82 4.71 25.13
CA ASN A 185 2.08 5.04 25.79
C ASN A 185 2.20 6.52 26.16
N LEU A 186 1.59 7.42 25.38
CA LEU A 186 1.70 8.88 25.57
C LEU A 186 0.41 9.53 26.04
N GLY A 187 -0.71 8.81 26.06
CA GLY A 187 -2.01 9.33 26.48
C GLY A 187 -2.59 10.43 25.58
N LEU A 188 -2.15 10.50 24.32
CA LEU A 188 -2.67 11.44 23.35
C LEU A 188 -4.07 11.02 22.85
N PRO A 189 -4.94 11.98 22.45
CA PRO A 189 -6.26 11.66 21.92
C PRO A 189 -6.14 10.82 20.64
N ARG A 190 -6.98 9.78 20.54
CA ARG A 190 -7.07 8.94 19.33
C ARG A 190 -7.44 9.74 18.09
N GLU A 191 -8.27 10.75 18.26
CA GLU A 191 -8.75 11.63 17.19
C GLU A 191 -7.62 12.37 16.47
N LEU A 192 -6.52 12.66 17.15
CA LEU A 192 -5.36 13.31 16.56
C LEU A 192 -4.83 12.53 15.35
N PHE A 193 -4.58 11.23 15.51
CA PHE A 193 -4.05 10.40 14.44
C PHE A 193 -5.10 9.99 13.40
N LEU A 194 -6.38 9.92 13.77
CA LEU A 194 -7.46 9.80 12.79
C LEU A 194 -7.51 11.03 11.88
N ASN A 195 -7.40 12.22 12.43
CA ASN A 195 -7.35 13.47 11.65
C ASN A 195 -6.07 13.57 10.81
N ILE A 196 -4.93 13.13 11.32
CA ILE A 196 -3.68 13.02 10.54
C ILE A 196 -3.87 12.06 9.37
N GLY A 197 -4.55 10.93 9.57
CA GLY A 197 -4.88 9.99 8.50
C GLY A 197 -5.74 10.61 7.40
N LEU A 198 -6.73 11.42 7.76
CA LEU A 198 -7.55 12.17 6.79
C LEU A 198 -6.71 13.20 6.02
N LEU A 199 -5.87 13.96 6.71
CA LEU A 199 -4.98 14.94 6.10
C LEU A 199 -4.00 14.28 5.12
N VAL A 200 -3.36 13.21 5.54
CA VAL A 200 -2.42 12.41 4.72
C VAL A 200 -3.12 11.88 3.48
N GLY A 201 -4.30 11.28 3.62
CA GLY A 201 -5.07 10.74 2.50
C GLY A 201 -5.46 11.84 1.50
N GLY A 202 -5.92 12.99 1.98
CA GLY A 202 -6.26 14.13 1.14
C GLY A 202 -5.06 14.70 0.40
N LEU A 203 -3.94 14.88 1.09
CA LEU A 203 -2.71 15.36 0.47
C LEU A 203 -2.14 14.37 -0.55
N SER A 204 -2.23 13.07 -0.31
CA SER A 204 -1.76 12.05 -1.26
C SER A 204 -2.47 12.11 -2.61
N CYS A 205 -3.73 12.49 -2.65
CA CYS A 205 -4.46 12.71 -3.90
C CYS A 205 -3.81 13.79 -4.79
N LEU A 206 -3.11 14.75 -4.19
CA LEU A 206 -2.41 15.84 -4.88
C LEU A 206 -0.91 15.54 -5.05
N THR A 207 -0.27 15.03 -4.03
CA THR A 207 1.17 14.80 -3.99
C THR A 207 1.60 13.66 -4.92
N ILE A 208 0.86 12.58 -5.00
CA ILE A 208 1.20 11.43 -5.88
C ILE A 208 1.26 11.85 -7.36
N PRO A 209 0.24 12.49 -7.95
CA PRO A 209 0.33 12.96 -9.34
C PRO A 209 1.42 14.02 -9.54
N CYS A 210 1.61 14.92 -8.57
CA CYS A 210 2.62 15.96 -8.64
C CYS A 210 4.04 15.36 -8.69
N PHE A 211 4.35 14.44 -7.79
CA PHE A 211 5.64 13.76 -7.77
C PHE A 211 5.83 12.83 -8.96
N ALA A 212 4.78 12.21 -9.47
CA ALA A 212 4.83 11.41 -10.68
C ALA A 212 5.20 12.25 -11.91
N TRP A 213 4.61 13.43 -12.04
CA TRP A 213 4.97 14.39 -13.09
C TRP A 213 6.43 14.85 -12.94
N LEU A 214 6.85 15.14 -11.72
CA LEU A 214 8.24 15.52 -11.42
C LEU A 214 9.22 14.38 -11.77
N ALA A 215 8.85 13.15 -11.47
CA ALA A 215 9.63 11.96 -11.75
C ALA A 215 9.81 11.70 -13.25
N ASP A 216 8.77 11.92 -14.04
CA ASP A 216 8.85 11.80 -15.50
C ASP A 216 9.76 12.89 -16.11
N ARG A 217 9.84 14.07 -15.49
CA ARG A 217 10.67 15.18 -15.95
C ARG A 217 12.13 15.10 -15.50
N PHE A 218 12.37 14.76 -14.24
CA PHE A 218 13.72 14.81 -13.62
C PHE A 218 14.37 13.43 -13.45
N GLY A 219 13.65 12.37 -13.70
CA GLY A 219 14.10 10.99 -13.57
C GLY A 219 13.44 10.25 -12.41
N ARG A 220 12.80 9.13 -12.73
CA ARG A 220 12.06 8.28 -11.77
C ARG A 220 12.92 7.79 -10.63
N ARG A 221 14.10 7.29 -10.95
CA ARG A 221 15.08 6.81 -9.97
C ARG A 221 15.52 7.90 -9.00
N ARG A 222 15.75 9.13 -9.49
CA ARG A 222 16.16 10.27 -8.66
C ARG A 222 15.07 10.63 -7.66
N VAL A 223 13.84 10.76 -8.11
CA VAL A 223 12.68 11.08 -7.24
C VAL A 223 12.50 9.99 -6.18
N TYR A 224 12.61 8.73 -6.56
CA TYR A 224 12.55 7.61 -5.62
C TYR A 224 13.64 7.71 -4.53
N ILE A 225 14.88 7.92 -4.91
CA ILE A 225 16.01 8.02 -3.97
C ILE A 225 15.83 9.20 -3.01
N ILE A 226 15.41 10.35 -3.52
CA ILE A 226 15.14 11.54 -2.68
C ILE A 226 14.03 11.23 -1.66
N GLY A 227 12.94 10.59 -2.09
CA GLY A 227 11.86 10.17 -1.19
C GLY A 227 12.33 9.22 -0.10
N ALA A 228 13.12 8.21 -0.45
CA ALA A 228 13.67 7.25 0.52
C ALA A 228 14.64 7.92 1.51
N LEU A 229 15.47 8.87 1.06
CA LEU A 229 16.35 9.64 1.93
C LEU A 229 15.58 10.58 2.86
N VAL A 230 14.52 11.21 2.39
CA VAL A 230 13.61 12.01 3.23
C VAL A 230 13.01 11.15 4.34
N GLY A 231 12.56 9.93 4.00
CA GLY A 231 12.07 8.97 4.99
C GLY A 231 13.12 8.58 6.03
N THR A 232 14.34 8.34 5.59
CA THR A 232 15.47 8.04 6.48
C THR A 232 15.74 9.19 7.46
N LEU A 233 15.79 10.42 6.97
CA LEU A 233 16.08 11.60 7.79
C LEU A 233 14.91 12.01 8.70
N SER A 234 13.67 11.70 8.33
CA SER A 234 12.47 12.10 9.09
C SER A 234 12.07 11.07 10.16
N ALA A 235 12.68 9.90 10.20
CA ALA A 235 12.30 8.81 11.12
C ALA A 235 12.46 9.22 12.59
N PHE A 236 13.66 9.63 13.01
CA PHE A 236 13.91 10.08 14.38
C PHE A 236 13.15 11.36 14.77
N PRO A 237 13.18 12.43 13.95
CA PRO A 237 12.44 13.65 14.26
C PRO A 237 10.95 13.44 14.50
N PHE A 238 10.33 12.52 13.77
CA PHE A 238 8.91 12.18 13.98
C PHE A 238 8.63 11.65 15.39
N PHE A 239 9.43 10.69 15.85
CA PHE A 239 9.28 10.13 17.19
C PHE A 239 9.68 11.13 18.29
N MET A 240 10.69 11.96 18.05
CA MET A 240 11.02 13.05 18.96
C MET A 240 9.88 14.06 19.11
N ALA A 241 9.18 14.37 18.02
CA ALA A 241 7.99 15.21 18.04
C ALA A 241 6.83 14.57 18.80
N LEU A 242 6.63 13.25 18.68
CA LEU A 242 5.64 12.50 19.46
C LEU A 242 5.94 12.57 20.95
N GLU A 243 7.17 12.33 21.36
CA GLU A 243 7.59 12.38 22.75
C GLU A 243 7.45 13.79 23.35
N ALA A 244 7.82 14.81 22.60
CA ALA A 244 7.65 16.22 22.97
C ALA A 244 6.17 16.66 22.96
N GLN A 245 5.26 15.86 22.43
CA GLN A 245 3.82 16.14 22.27
C GLN A 245 3.54 17.49 21.57
N SER A 246 4.42 17.88 20.65
CA SER A 246 4.27 19.10 19.86
C SER A 246 3.41 18.83 18.63
N LEU A 247 2.17 19.32 18.63
CA LEU A 247 1.21 19.11 17.54
C LEU A 247 1.77 19.52 16.17
N PHE A 248 2.39 20.70 16.10
CA PHE A 248 2.94 21.21 14.84
C PHE A 248 4.00 20.26 14.26
N TRP A 249 4.97 19.83 15.09
CA TRP A 249 6.05 18.96 14.65
C TRP A 249 5.58 17.52 14.37
N ILE A 250 4.60 17.03 15.12
CA ILE A 250 3.97 15.72 14.84
C ILE A 250 3.34 15.73 13.45
N VAL A 251 2.52 16.74 13.14
CA VAL A 251 1.86 16.86 11.83
C VAL A 251 2.89 17.09 10.73
N PHE A 252 3.87 17.95 10.94
CA PHE A 252 4.92 18.23 9.97
C PHE A 252 5.69 16.96 9.57
N PHE A 253 6.20 16.20 10.53
CA PHE A 253 6.96 14.99 10.26
C PHE A 253 6.08 13.81 9.80
N ALA A 254 4.81 13.75 10.22
CA ALA A 254 3.85 12.81 9.66
C ALA A 254 3.64 13.06 8.16
N ILE A 255 3.53 14.31 7.72
CA ILE A 255 3.46 14.69 6.32
C ILE A 255 4.77 14.37 5.61
N MET A 256 5.92 14.66 6.20
CA MET A 256 7.23 14.33 5.61
C MET A 256 7.39 12.83 5.37
N LEU A 257 6.94 11.98 6.29
CA LEU A 257 6.98 10.52 6.14
C LEU A 257 5.90 9.99 5.20
N ALA A 258 4.65 10.39 5.39
CA ALA A 258 3.50 9.79 4.71
C ALA A 258 3.16 10.45 3.37
N ASN A 259 3.47 11.72 3.15
CA ASN A 259 3.19 12.40 1.90
C ASN A 259 4.44 12.69 1.08
N ILE A 260 5.55 13.04 1.68
CA ILE A 260 6.78 13.31 0.91
C ILE A 260 7.52 12.01 0.65
N ALA A 261 8.02 11.34 1.67
CA ALA A 261 8.81 10.11 1.49
C ALA A 261 7.99 8.99 0.85
N HIS A 262 6.82 8.69 1.37
CA HIS A 262 5.95 7.63 0.86
C HIS A 262 5.51 7.91 -0.58
N ASP A 263 4.97 9.09 -0.87
CA ASP A 263 4.37 9.38 -2.16
C ASP A 263 5.40 9.56 -3.28
N MET A 264 6.61 10.08 -2.96
CA MET A 264 7.72 10.12 -3.91
C MET A 264 8.21 8.72 -4.30
N VAL A 265 8.15 7.77 -3.38
CA VAL A 265 8.52 6.37 -3.64
C VAL A 265 7.43 5.66 -4.41
N VAL A 266 6.18 5.80 -3.99
CA VAL A 266 5.02 5.10 -4.55
C VAL A 266 4.70 5.53 -5.99
N CYS A 267 4.83 6.81 -6.30
CA CYS A 267 4.44 7.35 -7.61
C CYS A 267 5.21 6.76 -8.80
N VAL A 268 6.37 6.17 -8.57
CA VAL A 268 7.25 5.59 -9.61
C VAL A 268 7.32 4.07 -9.58
N GLN A 269 6.67 3.42 -8.62
CA GLN A 269 6.79 1.98 -8.43
C GLN A 269 6.27 1.16 -9.61
N GLN A 270 5.14 1.54 -10.19
CA GLN A 270 4.56 0.77 -11.28
C GLN A 270 5.49 0.66 -12.50
N PRO A 271 6.00 1.75 -13.07
CA PRO A 271 6.95 1.65 -14.17
C PRO A 271 8.28 1.01 -13.77
N MET A 272 8.73 1.19 -12.51
CA MET A 272 9.97 0.56 -12.04
C MET A 272 9.83 -0.96 -11.88
N PHE A 273 8.73 -1.44 -11.29
CA PHE A 273 8.53 -2.86 -11.01
C PHE A 273 8.20 -3.66 -12.26
N THR A 274 7.35 -3.14 -13.12
CA THR A 274 7.04 -3.78 -14.40
C THR A 274 8.28 -3.87 -15.30
N GLY A 275 9.19 -2.91 -15.23
CA GLY A 275 10.45 -2.90 -15.96
C GLY A 275 11.49 -3.94 -15.50
N LEU A 276 11.32 -4.55 -14.32
CA LEU A 276 12.22 -5.59 -13.81
C LEU A 276 12.01 -6.95 -14.48
N PHE A 277 10.85 -7.16 -15.11
CA PHE A 277 10.48 -8.42 -15.75
C PHE A 277 10.45 -8.26 -17.28
N GLY A 278 10.77 -9.34 -17.99
CA GLY A 278 10.53 -9.43 -19.43
C GLY A 278 9.03 -9.37 -19.75
N ALA A 279 8.67 -9.03 -21.01
CA ALA A 279 7.28 -8.82 -21.42
C ALA A 279 6.34 -9.98 -21.03
N SER A 280 6.81 -11.22 -21.15
CA SER A 280 6.02 -12.43 -20.87
C SER A 280 5.65 -12.63 -19.41
N TYR A 281 6.40 -12.03 -18.46
CA TYR A 281 6.24 -12.26 -17.02
C TYR A 281 5.86 -11.01 -16.22
N ARG A 282 5.70 -9.86 -16.89
CA ARG A 282 5.42 -8.56 -16.24
C ARG A 282 4.19 -8.61 -15.32
N TYR A 283 3.10 -9.19 -15.81
CA TYR A 283 1.85 -9.28 -15.05
C TYR A 283 2.02 -10.11 -13.78
N SER A 284 2.43 -11.37 -13.94
CA SER A 284 2.55 -12.31 -12.82
C SER A 284 3.70 -11.95 -11.88
N GLY A 285 4.84 -11.55 -12.47
CA GLY A 285 6.03 -11.19 -11.68
C GLY A 285 5.82 -9.94 -10.85
N ALA A 286 5.34 -8.85 -11.43
CA ALA A 286 5.10 -7.60 -10.72
C ALA A 286 3.99 -7.76 -9.66
N GLY A 287 2.88 -8.41 -9.99
CA GLY A 287 1.77 -8.63 -9.06
C GLY A 287 2.15 -9.49 -7.86
N VAL A 288 2.79 -10.64 -8.10
CA VAL A 288 3.23 -11.54 -7.02
C VAL A 288 4.37 -10.92 -6.21
N GLY A 289 5.34 -10.28 -6.88
CA GLY A 289 6.42 -9.58 -6.18
C GLY A 289 5.90 -8.47 -5.27
N TYR A 290 4.92 -7.72 -5.74
CA TYR A 290 4.24 -6.70 -4.94
C TYR A 290 3.59 -7.27 -3.68
N GLN A 291 2.88 -8.40 -3.79
CA GLN A 291 2.21 -9.03 -2.64
C GLN A 291 3.19 -9.71 -1.68
N VAL A 292 4.20 -10.39 -2.16
CA VAL A 292 5.25 -10.96 -1.30
C VAL A 292 5.92 -9.86 -0.50
N ALA A 293 6.25 -8.74 -1.13
CA ALA A 293 6.79 -7.57 -0.44
C ALA A 293 5.81 -6.99 0.59
N SER A 294 4.51 -6.99 0.30
CA SER A 294 3.48 -6.56 1.26
C SER A 294 3.44 -7.43 2.52
N VAL A 295 3.60 -8.74 2.37
CA VAL A 295 3.65 -9.66 3.51
C VAL A 295 4.92 -9.43 4.33
N VAL A 296 6.07 -9.40 3.68
CA VAL A 296 7.39 -9.28 4.36
C VAL A 296 7.57 -7.91 4.99
N GLY A 297 7.28 -6.85 4.26
CA GLY A 297 7.52 -5.46 4.71
C GLY A 297 6.33 -4.83 5.43
N GLY A 298 5.10 -5.20 5.07
CA GLY A 298 3.89 -4.62 5.63
C GLY A 298 3.24 -5.47 6.71
N GLY A 299 3.01 -6.75 6.43
CA GLY A 299 2.30 -7.65 7.33
C GLY A 299 2.98 -7.86 8.67
N PHE A 300 4.30 -7.95 8.68
CA PHE A 300 5.09 -8.12 9.91
C PHE A 300 5.45 -6.81 10.61
N THR A 301 5.33 -5.66 9.96
CA THR A 301 5.72 -4.37 10.55
C THR A 301 5.02 -4.05 11.87
N PRO A 302 3.70 -4.21 12.05
CA PRO A 302 3.06 -3.94 13.33
C PRO A 302 3.58 -4.84 14.46
N PHE A 303 3.82 -6.11 14.16
CA PHE A 303 4.37 -7.06 15.14
C PHE A 303 5.81 -6.74 15.51
N ILE A 304 6.66 -6.44 14.54
CA ILE A 304 8.05 -6.07 14.75
C ILE A 304 8.13 -4.78 15.57
N ALA A 305 7.35 -3.76 15.21
CA ALA A 305 7.31 -2.50 15.93
C ALA A 305 6.83 -2.67 17.38
N ALA A 306 5.76 -3.42 17.60
CA ALA A 306 5.26 -3.72 18.94
C ALA A 306 6.28 -4.53 19.77
N ALA A 307 6.93 -5.52 19.18
CA ALA A 307 7.97 -6.29 19.84
C ALA A 307 9.16 -5.42 20.21
N LEU A 308 9.63 -4.56 19.32
CA LEU A 308 10.74 -3.64 19.58
C LEU A 308 10.44 -2.69 20.75
N VAL A 309 9.24 -2.14 20.82
CA VAL A 309 8.80 -1.29 21.96
C VAL A 309 8.76 -2.10 23.24
N THR A 310 8.21 -3.30 23.22
CA THR A 310 8.11 -4.17 24.41
C THR A 310 9.50 -4.56 24.93
N PHE A 311 10.40 -4.99 24.07
CA PHE A 311 11.76 -5.35 24.45
C PHE A 311 12.61 -4.17 24.92
N SER A 312 12.28 -2.96 24.44
CA SER A 312 12.96 -1.72 24.85
C SER A 312 12.35 -1.05 26.09
N GLY A 313 11.40 -1.71 26.74
CA GLY A 313 10.74 -1.14 27.94
C GLY A 313 9.84 0.07 27.66
N GLY A 314 9.24 0.15 26.48
CA GLY A 314 8.38 1.25 26.06
C GLY A 314 9.10 2.36 25.28
N ASP A 315 10.38 2.16 24.95
CA ASP A 315 11.18 3.10 24.20
C ASP A 315 10.94 2.99 22.67
N TRP A 316 10.89 4.12 21.99
CA TRP A 316 10.63 4.21 20.57
C TRP A 316 11.91 4.16 19.69
N HIS A 317 13.09 4.32 20.26
CA HIS A 317 14.35 4.44 19.49
C HIS A 317 14.59 3.25 18.55
N SER A 318 14.30 2.04 19.00
CA SER A 318 14.44 0.84 18.18
C SER A 318 13.49 0.81 16.99
N VAL A 319 12.27 1.32 17.14
CA VAL A 319 11.30 1.44 16.03
C VAL A 319 11.76 2.50 15.03
N ALA A 320 12.30 3.62 15.51
CA ALA A 320 12.86 4.66 14.64
C ALA A 320 14.07 4.14 13.84
N ILE A 321 14.93 3.33 14.44
CA ILE A 321 16.05 2.66 13.75
C ILE A 321 15.52 1.68 12.70
N TYR A 322 14.49 0.91 13.01
CA TYR A 322 13.85 -0.02 12.09
C TYR A 322 13.29 0.71 10.85
N LEU A 323 12.55 1.79 11.04
CA LEU A 323 12.05 2.64 9.98
C LEU A 323 13.19 3.23 9.13
N MET A 324 14.21 3.77 9.77
CA MET A 324 15.36 4.35 9.09
C MET A 324 16.13 3.31 8.27
N ALA A 325 16.33 2.12 8.82
CA ALA A 325 16.99 1.01 8.13
C ALA A 325 16.21 0.57 6.88
N GLY A 326 14.89 0.45 6.97
CA GLY A 326 14.03 0.10 5.84
C GLY A 326 14.09 1.14 4.72
N CYS A 327 13.99 2.42 5.05
CA CYS A 327 14.13 3.52 4.09
C CYS A 327 15.52 3.55 3.45
N LEU A 328 16.57 3.31 4.23
CA LEU A 328 17.95 3.28 3.74
C LEU A 328 18.20 2.09 2.80
N ILE A 329 17.68 0.90 3.11
CA ILE A 329 17.75 -0.28 2.23
C ILE A 329 17.08 0.03 0.90
N SER A 330 15.91 0.66 0.90
CA SER A 330 15.22 1.08 -0.31
C SER A 330 16.04 2.08 -1.12
N ALA A 331 16.62 3.08 -0.49
CA ALA A 331 17.48 4.09 -1.13
C ALA A 331 18.70 3.43 -1.79
N VAL A 332 19.41 2.57 -1.07
CA VAL A 332 20.62 1.88 -1.57
C VAL A 332 20.26 0.94 -2.74
N THR A 333 19.15 0.20 -2.64
CA THR A 333 18.68 -0.66 -3.72
C THR A 333 18.40 0.14 -4.98
N ALA A 334 17.74 1.29 -4.87
CA ALA A 334 17.49 2.17 -6.00
C ALA A 334 18.79 2.78 -6.58
N MET A 335 19.78 3.10 -5.75
CA MET A 335 21.08 3.57 -6.20
C MET A 335 21.88 2.52 -6.98
N LEU A 336 21.75 1.25 -6.59
CA LEU A 336 22.43 0.14 -7.25
C LEU A 336 21.75 -0.31 -8.54
N MET A 337 20.48 0.06 -8.76
CA MET A 337 19.78 -0.25 -9.99
C MET A 337 20.34 0.56 -11.17
N ARG A 338 20.53 -0.10 -12.31
CA ARG A 338 20.92 0.59 -13.55
C ARG A 338 19.74 1.41 -14.09
N ASP A 339 20.02 2.64 -14.49
CA ASP A 339 19.05 3.56 -15.08
C ASP A 339 18.72 3.08 -16.50
N LYS A 340 17.56 2.45 -16.70
CA LYS A 340 17.09 2.01 -18.02
C LYS A 340 16.21 3.06 -18.72
N GLN A 341 16.28 4.32 -18.28
CA GLN A 341 15.40 5.38 -18.81
C GLN A 341 15.77 5.84 -20.23
N HIS A 342 16.95 5.46 -20.73
CA HIS A 342 17.45 5.89 -22.04
C HIS A 342 17.63 4.74 -23.05
N ALA A 343 17.06 3.56 -22.78
CA ALA A 343 17.06 2.45 -23.74
C ALA A 343 15.67 2.22 -24.34
#